data_698d6961448290586e39b7e0417e5487
#
_entry.id   698d6961448290586e39b7e0417e5487
#
_cell.length_a   1.000
_cell.length_b   1.000
_cell.length_c   1.000
_cell.angle_alpha   90.00
_cell.angle_beta   90.00
_cell.angle_gamma   90.00
#
_symmetry.space_group_name_H-M   'P 1'
#
loop_
_entity.id
_entity.type
_entity.pdbx_description
1 polymer ?
#
loop_
_entity_poly.entity_id
_entity_poly.type
_entity_poly.pdbx_seq_one_letter_code
_entity_poly.pdbx_strand_id
1 'polypeptide(L)'
;MRLYHNPRCSKSRQAVALLTEQGIEFEEYRYLELGIAQEDLEILSSLSGIIRKNEKEFKENKFDINDIDAVREALISIPKLLQRPVLIKSENAVIGRPPEALKTLF
;
A
#
# COMPACT_ATOMS: atom_id res chain seq x y z
N MET A 1 9.54 -8.65 -5.91
CA MET A 1 8.36 -8.12 -5.21
C MET A 1 8.74 -6.92 -4.36
N ARG A 2 7.81 -5.99 -4.22
CA ARG A 2 8.00 -4.80 -3.37
C ARG A 2 6.86 -4.72 -2.37
N LEU A 3 7.20 -4.63 -1.09
CA LEU A 3 6.20 -4.48 -0.02
C LEU A 3 6.20 -3.04 0.47
N TYR A 4 5.09 -2.34 0.25
CA TYR A 4 4.87 -1.03 0.85
C TYR A 4 4.61 -1.22 2.34
N HIS A 5 5.55 -0.76 3.14
CA HIS A 5 5.68 -1.13 4.54
C HIS A 5 5.73 0.09 5.45
N ASN A 6 4.94 0.03 6.54
CA ASN A 6 5.02 0.96 7.64
C ASN A 6 5.46 0.18 8.89
N PRO A 7 6.71 0.41 9.39
CA PRO A 7 7.22 -0.37 10.54
C PRO A 7 6.41 -0.19 11.82
N ARG A 8 5.61 0.87 11.92
CA ARG A 8 4.76 1.14 13.09
C ARG A 8 3.41 0.43 13.03
N CYS A 9 3.06 -0.12 11.89
CA CYS A 9 1.78 -0.81 11.70
C CYS A 9 1.93 -2.30 11.97
N SER A 10 1.12 -2.84 12.89
CA SER A 10 1.19 -4.28 13.24
C SER A 10 0.87 -5.17 12.04
N LYS A 11 -0.10 -4.82 11.22
CA LYS A 11 -0.44 -5.59 10.01
C LYS A 11 0.71 -5.60 9.03
N SER A 12 1.40 -4.49 8.90
CA SER A 12 2.57 -4.36 8.02
C SER A 12 3.73 -5.24 8.52
N ARG A 13 3.98 -5.25 9.83
CA ARG A 13 4.99 -6.12 10.44
C ARG A 13 4.64 -7.59 10.26
N GLN A 14 3.35 -7.95 10.37
CA GLN A 14 2.89 -9.32 10.13
C GLN A 14 3.14 -9.75 8.70
N ALA A 15 2.99 -8.85 7.75
CA ALA A 15 3.29 -9.14 6.34
C ALA A 15 4.77 -9.43 6.13
N VAL A 16 5.66 -8.63 6.74
CA VAL A 16 7.10 -8.88 6.69
C VAL A 16 7.42 -10.27 7.22
N ALA A 17 6.85 -10.62 8.38
CA ALA A 17 7.06 -11.93 9.00
C ALA A 17 6.59 -13.07 8.07
N LEU A 18 5.40 -12.92 7.49
CA LEU A 18 4.84 -13.94 6.60
C LEU A 18 5.72 -14.17 5.38
N LEU A 19 6.14 -13.09 4.71
CA LEU A 19 7.01 -13.22 3.53
C LEU A 19 8.35 -13.87 3.89
N THR A 20 8.91 -13.47 5.03
CA THR A 20 10.19 -14.01 5.51
C THR A 20 10.06 -15.51 5.82
N GLU A 21 9.00 -15.91 6.51
CA GLU A 21 8.74 -17.32 6.83
C GLU A 21 8.57 -18.19 5.58
N GLN A 22 7.98 -17.62 4.53
CA GLN A 22 7.78 -18.33 3.27
C GLN A 22 9.04 -18.35 2.39
N GLY A 23 10.12 -17.72 2.84
CA GLY A 23 11.36 -17.65 2.07
C GLY A 23 11.27 -16.82 0.81
N ILE A 24 10.35 -15.85 0.78
CA ILE A 24 10.15 -14.99 -0.39
C ILE A 24 11.07 -13.78 -0.30
N GLU A 25 11.80 -13.53 -1.36
CA GLU A 25 12.61 -12.33 -1.48
C GLU A 25 11.73 -11.15 -1.87
N PHE A 26 11.86 -10.04 -1.16
CA PHE A 26 11.10 -8.84 -1.44
C PHE A 26 11.87 -7.60 -0.99
N GLU A 27 11.55 -6.47 -1.61
CA GLU A 27 12.05 -5.17 -1.21
C GLU A 27 11.11 -4.61 -0.14
N GLU A 28 11.65 -4.29 1.03
CA GLU A 28 10.90 -3.61 2.08
C GLU A 28 10.91 -2.11 1.79
N TYR A 29 9.81 -1.60 1.25
CA TYR A 29 9.74 -0.23 0.77
C TYR A 29 9.03 0.67 1.77
N ARG A 30 9.78 1.56 2.39
CA ARG A 30 9.27 2.48 3.43
C ARG A 30 8.74 3.75 2.80
N TYR A 31 7.51 3.68 2.33
CA TYR A 31 6.86 4.74 1.56
C TYR A 31 6.64 6.04 2.33
N LEU A 32 6.55 6.00 3.66
CA LEU A 32 6.40 7.23 4.45
C LEU A 32 7.65 8.10 4.40
N GLU A 33 8.81 7.49 4.18
CA GLU A 33 10.09 8.19 4.04
C GLU A 33 10.39 8.54 2.59
N LEU A 34 10.03 7.64 1.65
CA LEU A 34 10.44 7.72 0.25
C LEU A 34 9.37 8.28 -0.67
N GLY A 35 8.12 8.34 -0.19
CA GLY A 35 6.98 8.64 -1.06
C GLY A 35 6.57 7.42 -1.88
N ILE A 36 5.54 7.57 -2.71
CA ILE A 36 5.08 6.50 -3.57
C ILE A 36 5.99 6.43 -4.79
N ALA A 37 6.50 5.24 -5.12
CA ALA A 37 7.32 5.05 -6.31
C ALA A 37 6.48 5.35 -7.56
N GLN A 38 7.04 6.13 -8.48
CA GLN A 38 6.31 6.57 -9.66
C GLN A 38 5.81 5.39 -10.51
N GLU A 39 6.62 4.35 -10.64
CA GLU A 39 6.25 3.16 -11.41
C GLU A 39 5.09 2.37 -10.81
N ASP A 40 4.77 2.59 -9.53
CA ASP A 40 3.69 1.89 -8.83
C ASP A 40 2.40 2.70 -8.74
N LEU A 41 2.44 3.99 -9.10
CA LEU A 41 1.30 4.89 -8.90
C LEU A 41 0.02 4.43 -9.59
N GLU A 42 0.12 3.95 -10.83
CA GLU A 42 -1.07 3.53 -11.57
C GLU A 42 -1.70 2.29 -10.96
N ILE A 43 -0.89 1.31 -10.61
CA ILE A 43 -1.36 0.07 -9.98
C ILE A 43 -2.01 0.40 -8.65
N LEU A 44 -1.36 1.19 -7.81
CA LEU A 44 -1.87 1.54 -6.50
C LEU A 44 -3.14 2.38 -6.58
N SER A 45 -3.17 3.36 -7.48
CA SER A 45 -4.34 4.25 -7.62
C SER A 45 -5.58 3.53 -8.09
N SER A 46 -5.42 2.41 -8.79
CA SER A 46 -6.53 1.60 -9.30
C SER A 46 -7.00 0.54 -8.30
N LEU A 47 -6.28 0.36 -7.20
CA LEU A 47 -6.56 -0.72 -6.25
C LEU A 47 -7.72 -0.34 -5.32
N SER A 48 -8.75 -1.17 -5.30
CA SER A 48 -9.90 -0.96 -4.41
C SER A 48 -9.46 -0.96 -2.95
N GLY A 49 -9.95 0.02 -2.18
CA GLY A 49 -9.64 0.11 -0.77
C GLY A 49 -8.27 0.70 -0.44
N ILE A 50 -7.59 1.28 -1.41
CA ILE A 50 -6.22 1.78 -1.22
C ILE A 50 -6.14 3.01 -0.31
N ILE A 51 -7.21 3.79 -0.20
CA ILE A 51 -7.22 5.02 0.60
C ILE A 51 -7.70 4.73 2.02
N ARG A 52 -6.93 5.22 3.00
CA ARG A 52 -7.27 5.15 4.42
C ARG A 52 -8.21 6.30 4.78
N LYS A 53 -9.51 6.03 4.69
CA LYS A 53 -10.55 7.06 4.91
C LYS A 53 -10.64 7.51 6.37
N ASN A 54 -10.06 6.76 7.30
CA ASN A 54 -10.06 7.12 8.72
C ASN A 54 -8.97 8.13 9.09
N GLU A 55 -8.04 8.40 8.19
CA GLU A 55 -7.00 9.38 8.43
C GLU A 55 -7.57 10.79 8.48
N LYS A 56 -7.03 11.61 9.39
CA LYS A 56 -7.43 13.00 9.55
C LYS A 56 -7.30 13.77 8.23
N GLU A 57 -6.22 13.55 7.49
CA GLU A 57 -5.94 14.21 6.24
C GLU A 57 -7.03 13.96 5.20
N PHE A 58 -7.59 12.75 5.17
CA PHE A 58 -8.72 12.46 4.27
C PHE A 58 -9.99 13.16 4.75
N LYS A 59 -10.26 13.14 6.06
CA LYS A 59 -11.47 13.74 6.62
C LYS A 59 -11.51 15.26 6.40
N GLU A 60 -10.36 15.89 6.40
CA GLU A 60 -10.24 17.33 6.17
C GLU A 60 -10.34 17.72 4.69
N ASN A 61 -9.92 16.82 3.79
CA ASN A 61 -9.86 17.08 2.35
C ASN A 61 -10.43 15.90 1.57
N LYS A 62 -11.72 15.62 1.76
CA LYS A 62 -12.38 14.49 1.10
C LYS A 62 -12.40 14.67 -0.42
N PHE A 63 -12.19 13.56 -1.11
CA PHE A 63 -12.26 13.47 -2.55
C PHE A 63 -12.96 12.18 -2.94
N ASP A 64 -13.32 12.05 -4.21
CA ASP A 64 -13.98 10.85 -4.71
C ASP A 64 -12.95 9.72 -4.84
N ILE A 65 -13.06 8.71 -3.99
CA ILE A 65 -12.15 7.54 -3.99
C ILE A 65 -12.32 6.66 -5.22
N ASN A 66 -13.35 6.88 -6.02
CA ASN A 66 -13.56 6.19 -7.29
C ASN A 66 -12.93 6.96 -8.48
N ASP A 67 -12.46 8.16 -8.24
CA ASP A 67 -11.74 8.95 -9.24
C ASP A 67 -10.26 8.64 -9.15
N ILE A 68 -9.75 7.85 -10.12
CA ILE A 68 -8.36 7.40 -10.11
C ILE A 68 -7.38 8.57 -10.10
N ASP A 69 -7.68 9.65 -10.83
CA ASP A 69 -6.81 10.83 -10.86
C ASP A 69 -6.74 11.51 -9.49
N ALA A 70 -7.87 11.62 -8.79
CA ALA A 70 -7.90 12.18 -7.45
C ALA A 70 -7.14 11.31 -6.46
N VAL A 71 -7.28 9.99 -6.56
CA VAL A 71 -6.55 9.03 -5.72
C VAL A 71 -5.04 9.16 -5.97
N ARG A 72 -4.63 9.22 -7.23
CA ARG A 72 -3.22 9.37 -7.60
C ARG A 72 -2.62 10.63 -6.99
N GLU A 73 -3.30 11.77 -7.16
CA GLU A 73 -2.83 13.05 -6.60
C GLU A 73 -2.72 12.99 -5.08
N ALA A 74 -3.70 12.37 -4.43
CA ALA A 74 -3.70 12.24 -2.98
C ALA A 74 -2.53 11.40 -2.49
N LEU A 75 -2.23 10.29 -3.17
CA LEU A 75 -1.11 9.43 -2.80
C LEU A 75 0.25 10.12 -2.99
N ILE A 76 0.38 10.93 -4.05
CA ILE A 76 1.60 11.71 -4.28
C ILE A 76 1.79 12.73 -3.19
N SER A 77 0.73 13.47 -2.86
CA SER A 77 0.78 14.59 -1.90
C SER A 77 0.85 14.11 -0.46
N ILE A 78 0.13 13.05 -0.13
CA ILE A 78 -0.04 12.57 1.24
C ILE A 78 0.11 11.04 1.27
N PRO A 79 1.35 10.51 1.21
CA PRO A 79 1.57 9.06 1.21
C PRO A 79 0.94 8.32 2.40
N LYS A 80 0.74 9.02 3.51
CA LYS A 80 0.08 8.48 4.71
C LYS A 80 -1.31 7.92 4.41
N LEU A 81 -1.97 8.39 3.35
CA LEU A 81 -3.29 7.92 2.98
C LEU A 81 -3.28 6.52 2.36
N LEU A 82 -2.10 6.01 2.00
CA LEU A 82 -1.98 4.67 1.43
C LEU A 82 -2.31 3.62 2.47
N GLN A 83 -3.21 2.70 2.11
CA GLN A 83 -3.45 1.50 2.91
C GLN A 83 -2.18 0.64 2.94
N ARG A 84 -1.92 -0.02 4.07
CA ARG A 84 -0.70 -0.82 4.25
C ARG A 84 -1.02 -2.10 5.01
N PRO A 85 -0.25 -3.18 4.80
CA PRO A 85 0.78 -3.30 3.78
C PRO A 85 0.18 -3.55 2.39
N VAL A 86 0.95 -3.26 1.34
CA VAL A 86 0.58 -3.60 -0.03
C VAL A 86 1.76 -4.31 -0.67
N LEU A 87 1.51 -5.49 -1.22
CA LEU A 87 2.54 -6.24 -1.93
C LEU A 87 2.33 -6.07 -3.43
N ILE A 88 3.40 -5.70 -4.13
CA ILE A 88 3.39 -5.56 -5.59
C ILE A 88 4.29 -6.64 -6.18
N LYS A 89 3.75 -7.39 -7.14
CA LYS A 89 4.47 -8.36 -7.94
C LYS A 89 4.12 -8.13 -9.40
N SER A 90 5.08 -7.64 -10.18
CA SER A 90 4.85 -7.26 -11.58
C SER A 90 3.72 -6.23 -11.68
N GLU A 91 2.63 -6.54 -12.37
CA GLU A 91 1.49 -5.63 -12.55
C GLU A 91 0.35 -5.90 -11.55
N ASN A 92 0.59 -6.76 -10.56
CA ASN A 92 -0.40 -7.14 -9.58
C ASN A 92 -0.09 -6.55 -8.22
N ALA A 93 -1.14 -6.13 -7.50
CA ALA A 93 -1.01 -5.60 -6.15
C ALA A 93 -2.11 -6.16 -5.26
N VAL A 94 -1.76 -6.43 -4.00
CA VAL A 94 -2.73 -6.91 -3.00
C VAL A 94 -2.49 -6.19 -1.68
N ILE A 95 -3.58 -5.72 -1.07
CA ILE A 95 -3.53 -5.17 0.28
C ILE A 95 -3.50 -6.33 1.27
N GLY A 96 -2.53 -6.33 2.17
CA GLY A 96 -2.33 -7.39 3.15
C GLY A 96 -3.17 -7.22 4.41
N ARG A 97 -4.47 -7.16 4.24
CA ARG A 97 -5.41 -7.04 5.37
C ARG A 97 -6.60 -7.98 5.15
N PRO A 98 -6.55 -9.18 5.73
CA PRO A 98 -5.49 -9.69 6.63
C PRO A 98 -4.20 -10.01 5.86
N PRO A 99 -3.07 -10.16 6.57
CA PRO A 99 -1.79 -10.43 5.91
C PRO A 99 -1.79 -11.67 5.00
N GLU A 100 -2.59 -12.66 5.33
CA GLU A 100 -2.74 -13.89 4.54
C GLU A 100 -3.23 -13.63 3.11
N ALA A 101 -3.89 -12.49 2.88
CA ALA A 101 -4.33 -12.11 1.53
C ALA A 101 -3.15 -12.00 0.55
N LEU A 102 -1.94 -11.71 1.05
CA LEU A 102 -0.74 -11.62 0.24
C LEU A 102 -0.38 -12.94 -0.44
N LYS A 103 -0.85 -14.06 0.10
CA LYS A 103 -0.57 -15.39 -0.46
C LYS A 103 -1.08 -15.55 -1.89
N THR A 104 -2.04 -14.75 -2.30
CA THR A 104 -2.55 -14.78 -3.67
C THR A 104 -1.49 -14.40 -4.71
N LEU A 105 -0.40 -13.74 -4.28
CA LEU A 105 0.71 -13.36 -5.16
C LEU A 105 1.94 -14.26 -5.02
N PHE A 106 1.88 -15.24 -4.15
CA PHE A 106 3.02 -16.14 -3.91
C PHE A 106 3.22 -17.13 -5.06
#